data_199ef6fff44d3fe221f4b57037f769bb
#
_entry.id   199ef6fff44d3fe221f4b57037f769bb
#
_cell.length_a   1.000
_cell.length_b   1.000
_cell.length_c   1.000
_cell.angle_alpha   90.00
_cell.angle_beta   90.00
_cell.angle_gamma   90.00
#
_symmetry.space_group_name_H-M   'P 1'
#
loop_
_entity.id
_entity.type
_entity.pdbx_description
1 polymer ?
#
loop_
_entity_poly.entity_id
_entity_poly.type
_entity_poly.pdbx_seq_one_letter_code
_entity_poly.pdbx_strand_id
1 'polypeptide(L)'
;HFDASLDSFAFSLLDLTLHALCRRPELWEQSDSDADAFILRAADIADPANSPAFSLLAAVPEIEHRVRHFAAICAAPFEQVPTFEDFLEGRNIPTRPVVFAGNAALPLRREYVPACDVVDATNFAHCCSHVGDRVEMIGKIVRVALDNSPQTDTPCLRVEFANQSHDMACLKIWPEALDDGRNVPDATWAGQWVRAIGLVEPVHTAFSGSGHHKDVAISITDSSQLHRITAAEARRCLLGQRSRTRPALDTTASVRTDPVVTD
;
A
#
# COMPACT_ATOMS: atom_id res chain seq x y z
N HIS A 1 32.32 4.99 3.53
CA HIS A 1 32.79 4.87 2.14
C HIS A 1 31.65 5.31 1.25
N PHE A 2 31.82 6.43 0.57
CA PHE A 2 30.90 6.82 -0.50
C PHE A 2 31.32 6.03 -1.75
N ASP A 3 30.38 5.26 -2.32
CA ASP A 3 30.62 4.49 -3.52
C ASP A 3 29.98 5.23 -4.70
N ALA A 4 30.83 5.76 -5.59
CA ALA A 4 30.39 6.51 -6.77
C ALA A 4 29.50 5.66 -7.72
N SER A 5 29.64 4.34 -7.69
CA SER A 5 28.80 3.42 -8.47
C SER A 5 27.39 3.36 -7.92
N LEU A 6 27.22 3.43 -6.59
CA LEU A 6 25.89 3.47 -5.95
C LEU A 6 25.14 4.76 -6.31
N ASP A 7 25.83 5.90 -6.27
CA ASP A 7 25.25 7.19 -6.65
C ASP A 7 24.86 7.19 -8.14
N SER A 8 25.74 6.67 -9.00
CA SER A 8 25.48 6.56 -10.46
C SER A 8 24.28 5.67 -10.74
N PHE A 9 24.16 4.54 -10.04
CA PHE A 9 23.00 3.65 -10.15
C PHE A 9 21.71 4.36 -9.72
N ALA A 10 21.73 5.02 -8.58
CA ALA A 10 20.57 5.73 -8.04
C ALA A 10 20.11 6.88 -8.96
N PHE A 11 21.06 7.66 -9.50
CA PHE A 11 20.74 8.72 -10.47
C PHE A 11 20.20 8.18 -11.78
N SER A 12 20.73 7.06 -12.29
CA SER A 12 20.23 6.40 -13.50
C SER A 12 18.81 5.88 -13.33
N LEU A 13 18.50 5.30 -12.17
CA LEU A 13 17.15 4.87 -11.80
C LEU A 13 16.18 6.06 -11.74
N LEU A 14 16.59 7.14 -11.09
CA LEU A 14 15.78 8.34 -10.93
C LEU A 14 15.52 9.02 -12.29
N ASP A 15 16.55 9.19 -13.11
CA ASP A 15 16.42 9.76 -14.47
C ASP A 15 15.43 8.96 -15.31
N LEU A 16 15.60 7.64 -15.35
CA LEU A 16 14.72 6.75 -16.12
C LEU A 16 13.25 6.86 -15.68
N THR A 17 13.00 6.80 -14.38
CA THR A 17 11.65 6.78 -13.83
C THR A 17 10.96 8.15 -13.96
N LEU A 18 11.69 9.24 -13.75
CA LEU A 18 11.16 10.60 -13.97
C LEU A 18 10.85 10.87 -15.44
N HIS A 19 11.74 10.47 -16.36
CA HIS A 19 11.46 10.60 -17.79
C HIS A 19 10.23 9.79 -18.22
N ALA A 20 10.07 8.58 -17.67
CA ALA A 20 8.89 7.76 -17.91
C ALA A 20 7.61 8.47 -17.45
N LEU A 21 7.62 9.01 -16.23
CA LEU A 21 6.46 9.73 -15.66
C LEU A 21 6.15 11.04 -16.40
N CYS A 22 7.18 11.76 -16.88
CA CYS A 22 6.97 12.94 -17.71
C CYS A 22 6.28 12.61 -19.05
N ARG A 23 6.50 11.41 -19.62
CA ARG A 23 5.90 10.97 -20.89
C ARG A 23 4.55 10.30 -20.68
N ARG A 24 4.42 9.52 -19.63
CA ARG A 24 3.28 8.69 -19.31
C ARG A 24 2.97 8.80 -17.81
N PRO A 25 2.32 9.91 -17.34
CA PRO A 25 1.99 10.08 -15.93
C PRO A 25 1.15 8.94 -15.33
N GLU A 26 0.35 8.27 -16.17
CA GLU A 26 -0.46 7.13 -15.78
C GLU A 26 0.36 5.92 -15.30
N LEU A 27 1.67 5.87 -15.62
CA LEU A 27 2.58 4.85 -15.12
C LEU A 27 2.65 4.85 -13.58
N TRP A 28 2.47 6.01 -12.95
CA TRP A 28 2.44 6.11 -11.49
C TRP A 28 1.39 5.18 -10.87
N GLU A 29 0.18 5.21 -11.42
CA GLU A 29 -0.92 4.36 -10.95
C GLU A 29 -0.79 2.92 -11.44
N GLN A 30 -0.30 2.72 -12.67
CA GLN A 30 -0.16 1.39 -13.27
C GLN A 30 0.93 0.55 -12.60
N SER A 31 2.03 1.17 -12.16
CA SER A 31 3.15 0.50 -11.49
C SER A 31 2.95 0.41 -9.98
N ASP A 32 1.84 0.95 -9.46
CA ASP A 32 1.60 0.99 -8.02
C ASP A 32 2.67 1.77 -7.23
N SER A 33 3.12 2.85 -7.83
CA SER A 33 4.14 3.73 -7.24
C SER A 33 3.65 4.37 -5.95
N ASP A 34 4.57 4.53 -5.00
CA ASP A 34 4.32 5.14 -3.70
C ASP A 34 5.54 5.99 -3.26
N ALA A 35 5.54 6.43 -2.00
CA ALA A 35 6.64 7.23 -1.46
C ALA A 35 7.95 6.44 -1.30
N ASP A 36 7.87 5.11 -1.20
CA ASP A 36 9.02 4.24 -0.95
C ASP A 36 9.62 3.67 -2.24
N ALA A 37 8.81 3.58 -3.30
CA ALA A 37 9.26 3.10 -4.60
C ALA A 37 8.51 3.80 -5.74
N PHE A 38 9.26 4.39 -6.67
CA PHE A 38 8.68 4.91 -7.90
C PHE A 38 8.14 3.74 -8.76
N ILE A 39 8.51 3.65 -10.03
CA ILE A 39 8.00 2.61 -10.92
C ILE A 39 8.66 1.25 -10.65
N LEU A 40 9.98 1.24 -10.41
CA LEU A 40 10.78 0.03 -10.21
C LEU A 40 11.01 -0.25 -8.73
N ARG A 41 10.80 -1.49 -8.32
CA ARG A 41 11.05 -1.99 -6.97
C ARG A 41 12.29 -2.88 -6.92
N ALA A 42 12.78 -3.20 -5.73
CA ALA A 42 13.95 -4.06 -5.55
C ALA A 42 13.81 -5.42 -6.27
N ALA A 43 12.60 -6.00 -6.30
CA ALA A 43 12.33 -7.24 -7.01
C ALA A 43 12.46 -7.10 -8.54
N ASP A 44 12.08 -5.94 -9.09
CA ASP A 44 12.21 -5.65 -10.52
C ASP A 44 13.67 -5.49 -10.91
N ILE A 45 14.45 -4.83 -10.06
CA ILE A 45 15.89 -4.63 -10.22
C ILE A 45 16.65 -5.97 -10.16
N ALA A 46 16.23 -6.88 -9.27
CA ALA A 46 16.85 -8.19 -9.09
C ALA A 46 16.60 -9.13 -10.30
N ASP A 47 15.48 -9.00 -10.99
CA ASP A 47 15.15 -9.79 -12.17
C ASP A 47 14.45 -8.95 -13.25
N PRO A 48 15.23 -8.12 -13.99
CA PRO A 48 14.67 -7.23 -15.02
C PRO A 48 13.98 -7.97 -16.16
N ALA A 49 14.45 -9.17 -16.49
CA ALA A 49 13.91 -9.95 -17.63
C ALA A 49 12.46 -10.40 -17.39
N ASN A 50 12.13 -10.75 -16.16
CA ASN A 50 10.80 -11.21 -15.78
C ASN A 50 9.95 -10.09 -15.10
N SER A 51 10.46 -8.86 -15.04
CA SER A 51 9.77 -7.73 -14.42
C SER A 51 8.66 -7.18 -15.32
N PRO A 52 7.40 -7.16 -14.84
CA PRO A 52 6.32 -6.47 -15.53
C PRO A 52 6.55 -4.96 -15.64
N ALA A 53 7.20 -4.35 -14.63
CA ALA A 53 7.49 -2.93 -14.62
C ALA A 53 8.51 -2.55 -15.71
N PHE A 54 9.57 -3.34 -15.91
CA PHE A 54 10.49 -3.15 -17.03
C PHE A 54 9.79 -3.32 -18.38
N SER A 55 8.92 -4.31 -18.54
CA SER A 55 8.13 -4.52 -19.75
C SER A 55 7.22 -3.33 -20.05
N LEU A 56 6.59 -2.76 -19.01
CA LEU A 56 5.73 -1.57 -19.11
C LEU A 56 6.52 -0.33 -19.53
N LEU A 57 7.70 -0.12 -18.94
CA LEU A 57 8.59 0.98 -19.30
C LEU A 57 9.12 0.83 -20.74
N ALA A 58 9.49 -0.38 -21.15
CA ALA A 58 9.98 -0.66 -22.50
C ALA A 58 8.92 -0.46 -23.59
N ALA A 59 7.64 -0.44 -23.21
CA ALA A 59 6.55 -0.11 -24.13
C ALA A 59 6.43 1.41 -24.41
N VAL A 60 7.24 2.26 -23.78
CA VAL A 60 7.33 3.69 -24.05
C VAL A 60 8.46 3.95 -25.05
N PRO A 61 8.15 4.24 -26.33
CA PRO A 61 9.17 4.25 -27.40
C PRO A 61 10.32 5.24 -27.15
N GLU A 62 10.03 6.38 -26.55
CA GLU A 62 10.99 7.47 -26.35
C GLU A 62 12.07 7.14 -25.32
N ILE A 63 11.80 6.19 -24.43
CA ILE A 63 12.74 5.78 -23.37
C ILE A 63 13.16 4.31 -23.48
N GLU A 64 12.66 3.55 -24.47
CA GLU A 64 12.93 2.12 -24.63
C GLU A 64 14.43 1.78 -24.55
N HIS A 65 15.28 2.56 -25.23
CA HIS A 65 16.73 2.34 -25.22
C HIS A 65 17.32 2.50 -23.81
N ARG A 66 16.90 3.53 -23.05
CA ARG A 66 17.35 3.74 -21.65
C ARG A 66 16.87 2.62 -20.74
N VAL A 67 15.65 2.12 -20.95
CA VAL A 67 15.11 0.97 -20.22
C VAL A 67 15.98 -0.26 -20.42
N ARG A 68 16.36 -0.54 -21.68
CA ARG A 68 17.26 -1.66 -22.02
C ARG A 68 18.66 -1.50 -21.42
N HIS A 69 19.21 -0.28 -21.45
CA HIS A 69 20.48 0.04 -20.82
C HIS A 69 20.42 -0.21 -19.32
N PHE A 70 19.40 0.32 -18.64
CA PHE A 70 19.26 0.16 -17.20
C PHE A 70 19.02 -1.30 -16.80
N ALA A 71 18.22 -2.05 -17.57
CA ALA A 71 18.05 -3.49 -17.35
C ALA A 71 19.38 -4.26 -17.49
N ALA A 72 20.24 -3.89 -18.45
CA ALA A 72 21.55 -4.49 -18.60
C ALA A 72 22.48 -4.18 -17.42
N ILE A 73 22.40 -2.96 -16.87
CA ILE A 73 23.12 -2.56 -15.65
C ILE A 73 22.65 -3.40 -14.46
N CYS A 74 21.32 -3.55 -14.26
CA CYS A 74 20.78 -4.38 -13.19
C CYS A 74 21.19 -5.86 -13.28
N ALA A 75 21.36 -6.39 -14.50
CA ALA A 75 21.76 -7.77 -14.72
C ALA A 75 23.29 -8.01 -14.64
N ALA A 76 24.08 -6.95 -14.48
CA ALA A 76 25.54 -7.00 -14.40
C ALA A 76 26.05 -6.96 -12.96
N PRO A 77 27.31 -7.37 -12.71
CA PRO A 77 27.96 -7.12 -11.43
C PRO A 77 28.02 -5.62 -11.10
N PHE A 78 27.93 -5.29 -9.82
CA PHE A 78 27.87 -3.89 -9.36
C PHE A 78 29.08 -3.05 -9.78
N GLU A 79 30.24 -3.66 -9.89
CA GLU A 79 31.50 -3.01 -10.33
C GLU A 79 31.43 -2.55 -11.80
N GLN A 80 30.45 -3.01 -12.57
CA GLN A 80 30.24 -2.64 -13.97
C GLN A 80 29.19 -1.55 -14.16
N VAL A 81 28.70 -0.96 -13.08
CA VAL A 81 27.78 0.18 -13.15
C VAL A 81 28.53 1.37 -13.78
N PRO A 82 28.05 1.88 -14.94
CA PRO A 82 28.68 3.02 -15.59
C PRO A 82 28.47 4.29 -14.78
N THR A 83 29.23 5.34 -15.08
CA THR A 83 28.93 6.67 -14.54
C THR A 83 27.56 7.13 -15.02
N PHE A 84 26.92 8.03 -14.29
CA PHE A 84 25.64 8.58 -14.70
C PHE A 84 25.72 9.28 -16.06
N GLU A 85 26.83 9.98 -16.35
CA GLU A 85 27.08 10.60 -17.66
C GLU A 85 27.15 9.56 -18.78
N ASP A 86 27.88 8.46 -18.56
CA ASP A 86 27.95 7.35 -19.51
C ASP A 86 26.58 6.70 -19.76
N PHE A 87 25.77 6.57 -18.69
CA PHE A 87 24.39 6.07 -18.85
C PHE A 87 23.54 6.98 -19.73
N LEU A 88 23.61 8.30 -19.52
CA LEU A 88 22.87 9.28 -20.33
C LEU A 88 23.26 9.22 -21.81
N GLU A 89 24.56 9.01 -22.09
CA GLU A 89 25.10 8.96 -23.45
C GLU A 89 25.10 7.54 -24.05
N GLY A 90 24.67 6.52 -23.28
CA GLY A 90 24.67 5.13 -23.70
C GLY A 90 26.07 4.53 -23.87
N ARG A 91 27.06 5.08 -23.14
CA ARG A 91 28.45 4.58 -23.17
C ARG A 91 28.69 3.61 -22.01
N ASN A 92 29.66 2.74 -22.18
CA ASN A 92 30.10 1.78 -21.17
C ASN A 92 28.97 0.94 -20.56
N ILE A 93 27.86 0.78 -21.28
CA ILE A 93 26.73 -0.05 -20.85
C ILE A 93 27.14 -1.53 -20.93
N PRO A 94 26.87 -2.34 -19.89
CA PRO A 94 27.13 -3.77 -19.93
C PRO A 94 26.49 -4.45 -21.16
N THR A 95 27.24 -5.28 -21.85
CA THR A 95 26.81 -5.88 -23.13
C THR A 95 25.85 -7.06 -22.98
N ARG A 96 25.35 -7.32 -21.76
CA ARG A 96 24.41 -8.42 -21.51
C ARG A 96 22.99 -8.02 -21.95
N PRO A 97 22.49 -8.50 -23.09
CA PRO A 97 21.15 -8.15 -23.55
C PRO A 97 20.11 -8.76 -22.60
N VAL A 98 19.21 -7.93 -22.10
CA VAL A 98 18.03 -8.37 -21.35
C VAL A 98 16.87 -8.41 -22.34
N VAL A 99 16.30 -9.60 -22.53
CA VAL A 99 15.07 -9.78 -23.30
C VAL A 99 13.93 -9.79 -22.29
N PHE A 100 13.07 -8.81 -22.38
CA PHE A 100 11.87 -8.78 -21.54
C PHE A 100 10.93 -9.90 -21.98
N ALA A 101 10.42 -10.66 -21.04
CA ALA A 101 9.41 -11.67 -21.30
C ALA A 101 8.19 -10.98 -21.90
N GLY A 102 8.05 -11.06 -23.21
CA GLY A 102 7.09 -10.32 -24.01
C GLY A 102 5.65 -10.78 -23.76
N ASN A 103 5.08 -10.31 -22.71
CA ASN A 103 3.66 -10.14 -22.57
C ASN A 103 3.48 -8.84 -21.77
N ALA A 104 3.31 -7.75 -22.49
CA ALA A 104 2.69 -6.54 -21.94
C ALA A 104 1.18 -6.78 -21.66
N ALA A 105 0.84 -7.92 -21.09
CA ALA A 105 -0.30 -7.96 -20.20
C ALA A 105 0.06 -6.97 -19.08
N LEU A 106 -0.71 -5.92 -18.97
CA LEU A 106 -0.71 -5.02 -17.81
C LEU A 106 -0.31 -5.85 -16.60
N PRO A 107 0.69 -5.41 -15.80
CA PRO A 107 1.14 -6.21 -14.68
C PRO A 107 -0.11 -6.69 -13.98
N LEU A 108 -0.25 -8.00 -13.87
CA LEU A 108 -1.26 -8.58 -13.02
C LEU A 108 -1.11 -7.81 -11.72
N ARG A 109 -2.07 -6.93 -11.45
CA ARG A 109 -2.14 -6.18 -10.20
C ARG A 109 -1.74 -7.19 -9.15
N ARG A 110 -0.60 -6.97 -8.48
CA ARG A 110 -0.21 -7.86 -7.37
C ARG A 110 -1.45 -7.93 -6.51
N GLU A 111 -2.05 -9.09 -6.44
CA GLU A 111 -3.27 -9.28 -5.66
C GLU A 111 -2.89 -8.92 -4.23
N TYR A 112 -3.48 -7.85 -3.72
CA TYR A 112 -3.24 -7.46 -2.36
C TYR A 112 -3.72 -8.59 -1.45
N VAL A 113 -2.79 -9.21 -0.76
CA VAL A 113 -3.10 -10.25 0.22
C VAL A 113 -3.02 -9.60 1.60
N PRO A 114 -4.18 -9.30 2.22
CA PRO A 114 -4.19 -8.69 3.54
C PRO A 114 -3.64 -9.66 4.59
N ALA A 115 -2.91 -9.13 5.56
CA ALA A 115 -2.40 -9.89 6.69
C ALA A 115 -3.52 -10.32 7.66
N CYS A 116 -4.60 -9.55 7.73
CA CYS A 116 -5.78 -9.77 8.57
C CYS A 116 -7.03 -9.38 7.78
N ASP A 117 -8.20 -9.51 8.40
CA ASP A 117 -9.43 -8.98 7.82
C ASP A 117 -9.34 -7.46 7.66
N VAL A 118 -9.68 -7.00 6.44
CA VAL A 118 -9.63 -5.57 6.12
C VAL A 118 -10.92 -4.90 6.58
N VAL A 119 -10.81 -3.77 7.25
CA VAL A 119 -11.96 -2.96 7.68
C VAL A 119 -11.85 -1.54 7.13
N ASP A 120 -12.98 -1.02 6.65
CA ASP A 120 -13.09 0.39 6.27
C ASP A 120 -13.36 1.23 7.52
N ALA A 121 -12.47 2.17 7.84
CA ALA A 121 -12.59 3.04 9.00
C ALA A 121 -13.88 3.89 9.01
N THR A 122 -14.53 4.08 7.86
CA THR A 122 -15.80 4.79 7.76
C THR A 122 -17.01 3.91 8.10
N ASN A 123 -16.82 2.59 8.16
CA ASN A 123 -17.88 1.64 8.48
C ASN A 123 -17.82 1.22 9.96
N PHE A 124 -18.30 2.11 10.85
CA PHE A 124 -18.29 1.89 12.29
C PHE A 124 -18.89 0.55 12.72
N ALA A 125 -20.03 0.15 12.16
CA ALA A 125 -20.69 -1.11 12.52
C ALA A 125 -19.81 -2.34 12.18
N HIS A 126 -19.12 -2.31 11.05
CA HIS A 126 -18.19 -3.36 10.67
C HIS A 126 -16.95 -3.37 11.58
N CYS A 127 -16.41 -2.22 11.93
CA CYS A 127 -15.31 -2.15 12.91
C CYS A 127 -15.72 -2.75 14.26
N CYS A 128 -16.93 -2.46 14.75
CA CYS A 128 -17.46 -3.01 15.99
C CYS A 128 -17.62 -4.53 15.96
N SER A 129 -17.91 -5.14 14.81
CA SER A 129 -18.05 -6.60 14.69
C SER A 129 -16.71 -7.35 14.85
N HIS A 130 -15.58 -6.62 14.84
CA HIS A 130 -14.23 -7.15 15.01
C HIS A 130 -13.61 -6.82 16.37
N VAL A 131 -14.39 -6.40 17.36
CA VAL A 131 -13.87 -6.16 18.71
C VAL A 131 -13.20 -7.41 19.27
N GLY A 132 -11.94 -7.27 19.67
CA GLY A 132 -11.08 -8.37 20.12
C GLY A 132 -10.27 -9.06 19.02
N ASP A 133 -10.52 -8.74 17.75
CA ASP A 133 -9.77 -9.28 16.62
C ASP A 133 -8.62 -8.33 16.22
N ARG A 134 -7.60 -8.89 15.59
CA ARG A 134 -6.57 -8.13 14.88
C ARG A 134 -7.04 -7.89 13.46
N VAL A 135 -7.11 -6.64 13.05
CA VAL A 135 -7.59 -6.22 11.72
C VAL A 135 -6.61 -5.32 11.02
N GLU A 136 -6.83 -5.16 9.73
CA GLU A 136 -6.18 -4.18 8.90
C GLU A 136 -7.18 -3.07 8.54
N MET A 137 -7.07 -1.92 9.22
CA MET A 137 -7.96 -0.78 9.00
C MET A 137 -7.41 0.12 7.90
N ILE A 138 -8.27 0.47 6.97
CA ILE A 138 -7.99 1.43 5.90
C ILE A 138 -8.86 2.65 6.10
N GLY A 139 -8.25 3.83 6.16
CA GLY A 139 -9.01 5.07 6.34
C GLY A 139 -8.29 6.30 5.83
N LYS A 140 -9.08 7.35 5.54
CA LYS A 140 -8.57 8.67 5.21
C LYS A 140 -8.59 9.52 6.47
N ILE A 141 -7.44 10.06 6.85
CA ILE A 141 -7.31 10.86 8.07
C ILE A 141 -8.08 12.17 7.93
N VAL A 142 -8.89 12.47 8.94
CA VAL A 142 -9.58 13.75 9.09
C VAL A 142 -8.82 14.63 10.08
N ARG A 143 -8.37 14.06 11.20
CA ARG A 143 -7.68 14.80 12.25
C ARG A 143 -6.67 13.92 12.99
N VAL A 144 -5.60 14.55 13.45
CA VAL A 144 -4.64 13.99 14.41
C VAL A 144 -4.63 14.89 15.64
N ALA A 145 -4.76 14.33 16.82
CA ALA A 145 -4.78 15.04 18.09
C ALA A 145 -4.07 14.25 19.19
N LEU A 146 -3.51 14.95 20.15
CA LEU A 146 -3.11 14.35 21.42
C LEU A 146 -4.37 14.05 22.24
N ASP A 147 -4.44 12.89 22.84
CA ASP A 147 -5.51 12.43 23.70
C ASP A 147 -4.92 11.69 24.90
N ASN A 148 -5.69 11.55 25.96
CA ASN A 148 -5.32 10.72 27.10
C ASN A 148 -6.24 9.51 27.13
N SER A 149 -5.65 8.33 27.33
CA SER A 149 -6.46 7.12 27.51
C SER A 149 -7.34 7.26 28.76
N PRO A 150 -8.66 7.10 28.64
CA PRO A 150 -9.57 7.21 29.79
C PRO A 150 -9.32 6.19 30.90
N GLN A 151 -8.62 5.09 30.57
CA GLN A 151 -8.37 3.99 31.50
C GLN A 151 -7.05 4.10 32.24
N THR A 152 -6.03 4.68 31.60
CA THR A 152 -4.64 4.69 32.12
C THR A 152 -4.10 6.08 32.33
N ASP A 153 -4.81 7.12 31.90
CA ASP A 153 -4.35 8.53 31.84
C ASP A 153 -3.02 8.69 31.10
N THR A 154 -2.71 7.71 30.22
CA THR A 154 -1.48 7.72 29.42
C THR A 154 -1.73 8.53 28.15
N PRO A 155 -0.84 9.48 27.81
CA PRO A 155 -0.98 10.23 26.57
C PRO A 155 -0.81 9.32 25.36
N CYS A 156 -1.66 9.49 24.36
CA CYS A 156 -1.56 8.79 23.07
C CYS A 156 -1.89 9.76 21.93
N LEU A 157 -1.42 9.45 20.72
CA LEU A 157 -1.90 10.13 19.52
C LEU A 157 -3.17 9.46 19.04
N ARG A 158 -4.22 10.28 18.87
CA ARG A 158 -5.49 9.85 18.31
C ARG A 158 -5.58 10.29 16.85
N VAL A 159 -5.80 9.34 15.95
CA VAL A 159 -6.05 9.59 14.52
C VAL A 159 -7.51 9.30 14.23
N GLU A 160 -8.23 10.30 13.72
CA GLU A 160 -9.66 10.24 13.47
C GLU A 160 -9.94 10.17 11.96
N PHE A 161 -10.92 9.34 11.59
CA PHE A 161 -11.35 9.13 10.20
C PHE A 161 -12.69 9.77 9.87
N ALA A 162 -13.36 10.36 10.87
CA ALA A 162 -14.61 11.08 10.73
C ALA A 162 -14.66 12.28 11.70
N ASN A 163 -15.63 13.16 11.52
CA ASN A 163 -15.87 14.25 12.46
C ASN A 163 -16.48 13.72 13.76
N GLN A 164 -16.11 14.31 14.89
CA GLN A 164 -16.50 13.90 16.26
C GLN A 164 -18.01 13.96 16.58
N SER A 165 -18.85 14.34 15.64
CA SER A 165 -20.31 14.40 15.84
C SER A 165 -21.03 13.07 15.61
N HIS A 166 -20.33 12.01 15.26
CA HIS A 166 -20.89 10.70 14.90
C HIS A 166 -20.07 9.57 15.52
N ASP A 167 -20.69 8.41 15.65
CA ASP A 167 -19.97 7.18 15.98
C ASP A 167 -18.85 6.93 14.98
N MET A 168 -17.64 6.66 15.46
CA MET A 168 -16.46 6.63 14.62
C MET A 168 -15.45 5.53 14.99
N ALA A 169 -14.66 5.10 14.00
CA ALA A 169 -13.43 4.38 14.24
C ALA A 169 -12.25 5.37 14.34
N CYS A 170 -11.24 5.03 15.14
CA CYS A 170 -10.02 5.81 15.29
C CYS A 170 -8.81 4.91 15.53
N LEU A 171 -7.60 5.47 15.43
CA LEU A 171 -6.39 4.81 15.92
C LEU A 171 -5.97 5.47 17.23
N LYS A 172 -5.50 4.67 18.17
CA LYS A 172 -4.73 5.09 19.34
C LYS A 172 -3.30 4.64 19.16
N ILE A 173 -2.40 5.58 19.02
CA ILE A 173 -0.98 5.33 18.81
C ILE A 173 -0.28 5.63 20.13
N TRP A 174 0.27 4.60 20.72
CA TRP A 174 0.91 4.67 22.01
C TRP A 174 2.35 5.19 21.88
N PRO A 175 2.95 5.75 22.96
CA PRO A 175 4.29 6.31 22.94
C PRO A 175 5.34 5.35 22.41
N GLU A 176 5.21 4.05 22.67
CA GLU A 176 6.13 3.02 22.24
C GLU A 176 6.22 2.91 20.71
N ALA A 177 5.11 3.20 20.01
CA ALA A 177 5.08 3.23 18.55
C ALA A 177 5.69 4.50 17.95
N LEU A 178 6.01 5.50 18.78
CA LEU A 178 6.56 6.79 18.38
C LEU A 178 8.07 6.91 18.60
N ASP A 179 8.67 5.96 19.31
CA ASP A 179 10.06 6.02 19.77
C ASP A 179 11.09 6.10 18.63
N ASP A 180 10.78 5.52 17.45
CA ASP A 180 11.67 5.56 16.28
C ASP A 180 11.77 6.94 15.63
N GLY A 181 10.84 7.87 15.95
CA GLY A 181 10.70 9.15 15.26
C GLY A 181 10.31 9.03 13.79
N ARG A 182 10.05 7.81 13.30
CA ARG A 182 9.63 7.53 11.92
C ARG A 182 8.11 7.40 11.87
N ASN A 183 7.51 7.95 10.82
CA ASN A 183 6.06 7.83 10.61
C ASN A 183 5.18 8.31 11.78
N VAL A 184 5.61 9.32 12.51
CA VAL A 184 4.80 9.94 13.58
C VAL A 184 3.71 10.80 12.93
N PRO A 185 2.42 10.44 13.08
CA PRO A 185 1.35 11.26 12.55
C PRO A 185 1.30 12.64 13.19
N ASP A 186 1.13 13.66 12.38
CA ASP A 186 0.92 15.03 12.79
C ASP A 186 -0.24 15.68 11.99
N ALA A 187 -0.48 16.95 12.19
CA ALA A 187 -1.57 17.67 11.52
C ALA A 187 -1.43 17.65 9.97
N THR A 188 -0.24 17.45 9.41
CA THR A 188 -0.02 17.40 7.97
C THR A 188 -0.52 16.10 7.32
N TRP A 189 -0.83 15.09 8.14
CA TRP A 189 -1.41 13.84 7.66
C TRP A 189 -2.89 13.94 7.34
N ALA A 190 -3.56 15.03 7.73
CA ALA A 190 -4.96 15.24 7.39
C ALA A 190 -5.15 15.19 5.86
N GLY A 191 -6.13 14.41 5.42
CA GLY A 191 -6.41 14.16 4.00
C GLY A 191 -5.60 13.01 3.38
N GLN A 192 -4.63 12.43 4.08
CA GLN A 192 -3.87 11.27 3.62
C GLN A 192 -4.58 9.96 3.95
N TRP A 193 -4.32 8.94 3.15
CA TRP A 193 -4.79 7.59 3.41
C TRP A 193 -3.76 6.81 4.23
N VAL A 194 -4.26 6.01 5.16
CA VAL A 194 -3.43 5.14 5.97
C VAL A 194 -3.99 3.71 6.00
N ARG A 195 -3.06 2.79 6.20
CA ARG A 195 -3.28 1.40 6.54
C ARG A 195 -2.71 1.16 7.92
N ALA A 196 -3.53 0.65 8.83
CA ALA A 196 -3.13 0.35 10.19
C ALA A 196 -3.49 -1.08 10.56
N ILE A 197 -2.54 -1.84 11.14
CA ILE A 197 -2.75 -3.21 11.59
C ILE A 197 -2.68 -3.25 13.11
N GLY A 198 -3.79 -3.56 13.77
CA GLY A 198 -3.83 -3.59 15.23
C GLY A 198 -5.04 -4.32 15.79
N LEU A 199 -5.09 -4.39 17.11
CA LEU A 199 -6.20 -4.98 17.86
C LEU A 199 -7.34 -3.98 17.95
N VAL A 200 -8.57 -4.44 17.67
CA VAL A 200 -9.77 -3.63 17.84
C VAL A 200 -10.16 -3.64 19.32
N GLU A 201 -10.15 -2.46 19.94
CA GLU A 201 -10.52 -2.29 21.34
C GLU A 201 -12.06 -2.35 21.52
N PRO A 202 -12.55 -2.62 22.74
CA PRO A 202 -13.96 -2.48 23.07
C PRO A 202 -14.49 -1.09 22.76
N VAL A 203 -15.77 -1.01 22.35
CA VAL A 203 -16.44 0.26 22.07
C VAL A 203 -16.53 1.12 23.33
N HIS A 204 -16.13 2.36 23.22
CA HIS A 204 -16.23 3.36 24.30
C HIS A 204 -17.27 4.43 23.95
N THR A 205 -17.91 4.97 24.98
CA THR A 205 -18.74 6.16 24.82
C THR A 205 -17.91 7.37 25.21
N ALA A 206 -17.67 8.24 24.25
CA ALA A 206 -16.96 9.50 24.44
C ALA A 206 -17.95 10.66 24.57
N PHE A 207 -17.54 11.68 25.32
CA PHE A 207 -18.31 12.91 25.55
C PHE A 207 -17.63 14.03 24.78
N SER A 208 -18.33 14.64 23.84
CA SER A 208 -17.91 15.89 23.21
C SER A 208 -18.88 17.00 23.52
N GLY A 209 -18.50 18.25 23.30
CA GLY A 209 -19.39 19.40 23.49
C GLY A 209 -20.71 19.35 22.68
N SER A 210 -20.78 18.45 21.68
CA SER A 210 -21.96 18.22 20.85
C SER A 210 -22.82 17.03 21.27
N GLY A 211 -22.44 16.28 22.34
CA GLY A 211 -23.21 15.14 22.85
C GLY A 211 -22.38 13.88 23.06
N HIS A 212 -23.09 12.76 23.15
CA HIS A 212 -22.47 11.43 23.27
C HIS A 212 -22.25 10.83 21.88
N HIS A 213 -21.06 10.27 21.65
CA HIS A 213 -20.80 9.42 20.49
C HIS A 213 -20.04 8.18 20.95
N LYS A 214 -20.14 7.12 20.17
CA LYS A 214 -19.38 5.90 20.40
C LYS A 214 -18.14 5.92 19.53
N ASP A 215 -17.03 5.46 20.09
CA ASP A 215 -15.82 5.21 19.32
C ASP A 215 -15.33 3.78 19.52
N VAL A 216 -14.74 3.25 18.45
CA VAL A 216 -14.00 1.99 18.43
C VAL A 216 -12.59 2.30 17.99
N ALA A 217 -11.61 1.91 18.78
CA ALA A 217 -10.22 2.22 18.53
C ALA A 217 -9.45 0.99 18.06
N ILE A 218 -8.43 1.21 17.22
CA ILE A 218 -7.37 0.23 16.98
C ILE A 218 -6.11 0.72 17.68
N SER A 219 -5.55 -0.15 18.52
CA SER A 219 -4.31 0.09 19.25
C SER A 219 -3.09 -0.15 18.35
N ILE A 220 -2.21 0.84 18.29
CA ILE A 220 -0.93 0.81 17.59
C ILE A 220 0.18 0.97 18.63
N THR A 221 0.99 -0.06 18.76
CA THR A 221 2.09 -0.16 19.75
C THR A 221 3.47 -0.23 19.10
N ASP A 222 3.52 -0.32 17.77
CA ASP A 222 4.75 -0.41 16.99
C ASP A 222 4.61 0.40 15.69
N SER A 223 5.65 1.14 15.32
CA SER A 223 5.65 2.01 14.13
C SER A 223 5.42 1.25 12.81
N SER A 224 5.81 -0.03 12.76
CA SER A 224 5.58 -0.90 11.60
C SER A 224 4.12 -1.28 11.36
N GLN A 225 3.24 -1.00 12.32
CA GLN A 225 1.80 -1.25 12.20
C GLN A 225 1.06 -0.17 11.41
N LEU A 226 1.68 0.99 11.17
CA LEU A 226 1.04 2.14 10.52
C LEU A 226 1.81 2.55 9.27
N HIS A 227 1.12 2.58 8.14
CA HIS A 227 1.67 2.95 6.85
C HIS A 227 0.82 3.99 6.16
N ARG A 228 1.45 5.01 5.57
CA ARG A 228 0.78 5.87 4.59
C ARG A 228 0.66 5.11 3.28
N ILE A 229 -0.50 5.22 2.66
CA ILE A 229 -0.81 4.55 1.40
C ILE A 229 -1.43 5.54 0.41
N THR A 230 -1.36 5.21 -0.87
CA THR A 230 -2.02 6.02 -1.90
C THR A 230 -3.54 5.78 -1.91
N ALA A 231 -4.30 6.73 -2.47
CA ALA A 231 -5.74 6.55 -2.65
C ALA A 231 -6.08 5.34 -3.55
N ALA A 232 -5.22 5.03 -4.52
CA ALA A 232 -5.36 3.88 -5.40
C ALA A 232 -5.18 2.57 -4.62
N GLU A 233 -4.16 2.51 -3.75
CA GLU A 233 -3.91 1.36 -2.87
C GLU A 233 -5.06 1.17 -1.86
N ALA A 234 -5.51 2.24 -1.20
CA ALA A 234 -6.66 2.18 -0.29
C ALA A 234 -7.90 1.58 -0.97
N ARG A 235 -8.22 2.02 -2.20
CA ARG A 235 -9.32 1.46 -2.97
C ARG A 235 -9.14 -0.03 -3.25
N ARG A 236 -7.93 -0.48 -3.58
CA ARG A 236 -7.65 -1.90 -3.84
C ARG A 236 -7.83 -2.74 -2.60
N CYS A 237 -7.29 -2.30 -1.46
CA CYS A 237 -7.45 -3.00 -0.20
C CYS A 237 -8.93 -3.18 0.15
N LEU A 238 -9.73 -2.12 0.02
CA LEU A 238 -11.16 -2.14 0.33
C LEU A 238 -11.99 -2.93 -0.69
N LEU A 239 -11.60 -2.96 -1.97
CA LEU A 239 -12.27 -3.77 -3.00
C LEU A 239 -11.97 -5.27 -2.84
N GLY A 240 -10.75 -5.63 -2.44
CA GLY A 240 -10.37 -7.02 -2.15
C GLY A 240 -11.21 -7.62 -1.03
N GLN A 241 -11.60 -6.83 -0.03
CA GLN A 241 -12.53 -7.23 1.02
C GLN A 241 -13.92 -7.62 0.47
N ARG A 242 -14.49 -6.80 -0.42
CA ARG A 242 -15.84 -7.04 -0.99
C ARG A 242 -15.93 -8.34 -1.77
N SER A 243 -14.85 -8.83 -2.32
CA SER A 243 -14.80 -10.10 -3.04
C SER A 243 -14.80 -11.30 -2.09
N ARG A 244 -14.27 -11.16 -0.86
CA ARG A 244 -14.19 -12.25 0.13
C ARG A 244 -15.47 -12.39 0.97
N THR A 245 -16.20 -11.30 1.19
CA THR A 245 -17.44 -11.28 2.00
C THR A 245 -18.69 -11.74 1.25
N ARG A 246 -18.58 -12.14 -0.02
CA ARG A 246 -19.74 -12.68 -0.76
C ARG A 246 -19.81 -14.19 -0.49
N PRO A 247 -20.71 -14.67 0.37
CA PRO A 247 -20.92 -16.10 0.53
C PRO A 247 -21.34 -16.67 -0.82
N ALA A 248 -20.73 -17.78 -1.21
CA ALA A 248 -21.18 -18.57 -2.33
C ALA A 248 -22.66 -18.90 -2.07
N LEU A 249 -23.55 -18.34 -2.88
CA LEU A 249 -24.95 -18.77 -2.92
C LEU A 249 -24.91 -20.24 -3.36
N ASP A 250 -25.09 -21.14 -2.40
CA ASP A 250 -25.30 -22.56 -2.65
C ASP A 250 -26.56 -22.72 -3.51
N THR A 251 -26.33 -22.79 -4.80
CA THR A 251 -27.36 -23.19 -5.78
C THR A 251 -27.34 -24.71 -5.87
N THR A 252 -27.81 -25.38 -4.83
CA THR A 252 -28.18 -26.80 -4.90
C THR A 252 -29.42 -27.07 -4.05
N ALA A 253 -30.52 -26.47 -4.44
CA ALA A 253 -31.82 -27.04 -4.12
C ALA A 253 -32.19 -28.05 -5.24
N SER A 254 -31.62 -29.24 -5.13
CA SER A 254 -32.09 -30.41 -5.93
C SER A 254 -33.46 -30.78 -5.44
N VAL A 255 -34.47 -30.44 -6.23
CA VAL A 255 -35.85 -30.95 -6.07
C VAL A 255 -35.80 -32.46 -6.34
N ARG A 256 -35.87 -33.26 -5.29
CA ARG A 256 -36.24 -34.68 -5.40
C ARG A 256 -37.75 -34.76 -5.61
N THR A 257 -38.13 -35.11 -6.79
CA THR A 257 -39.49 -35.63 -7.10
C THR A 257 -39.49 -37.12 -6.77
N ASP A 258 -40.20 -37.49 -5.71
CA ASP A 258 -40.53 -38.88 -5.43
C ASP A 258 -41.59 -39.35 -6.43
N PRO A 259 -41.48 -40.60 -6.95
CA PRO A 259 -42.52 -41.17 -7.81
C PRO A 259 -43.71 -41.65 -6.97
N VAL A 260 -44.88 -41.21 -7.36
CA VAL A 260 -46.18 -41.72 -6.87
C VAL A 260 -46.33 -43.17 -7.32
N VAL A 261 -46.43 -44.08 -6.34
CA VAL A 261 -46.87 -45.46 -6.53
C VAL A 261 -48.39 -45.46 -6.43
N THR A 262 -49.02 -45.83 -7.51
CA THR A 262 -50.46 -46.17 -7.56
C THR A 262 -50.61 -47.68 -7.41
N ASP A 263 -51.39 -48.09 -6.41
CA ASP A 263 -52.17 -49.34 -6.37
C ASP A 263 -53.68 -49.01 -6.54
#